data_73cb5022eaa36261ac0dcbf903396a33
#
_entry.id   73cb5022eaa36261ac0dcbf903396a33
#
_cell.length_a   1.000
_cell.length_b   1.000
_cell.length_c   1.000
_cell.angle_alpha   90.00
_cell.angle_beta   90.00
_cell.angle_gamma   90.00
#
_symmetry.space_group_name_H-M   'P 1'
#
loop_
_entity.id
_entity.type
_entity.pdbx_description
1 polymer ?
#
loop_
_entity_poly.entity_id
_entity_poly.type
_entity_poly.pdbx_seq_one_letter_code
_entity_poly.pdbx_strand_id
1 'polypeptide(L)' 'MDAFDQQRVSELRQEIASLQRDNESYRLQEHHPASEANTNELRRLRLLAIREELRRLNERQQRIQ' A
#
# COMPACT_ATOMS: atom_id res chain seq x y z
N MET A 1 0.06 -7.82 19.59
CA MET A 1 0.64 -8.07 18.26
C MET A 1 2.06 -8.58 18.46
N ASP A 2 2.44 -9.68 17.83
CA ASP A 2 3.80 -10.20 17.97
C ASP A 2 4.79 -9.37 17.14
N ALA A 3 6.08 -9.62 17.37
CA ALA A 3 7.15 -8.84 16.72
C ALA A 3 7.12 -8.99 15.19
N PHE A 4 6.78 -10.18 14.70
CA PHE A 4 6.70 -10.45 13.27
C PHE A 4 5.59 -9.63 12.62
N ASP A 5 4.40 -9.60 13.24
CA ASP A 5 3.28 -8.82 12.71
C ASP A 5 3.57 -7.32 12.79
N GLN A 6 4.25 -6.85 13.84
CA GLN A 6 4.63 -5.44 13.95
C GLN A 6 5.59 -5.04 12.84
N GLN A 7 6.56 -5.89 12.53
CA GLN A 7 7.49 -5.64 11.44
C GLN A 7 6.76 -5.60 10.10
N ARG A 8 5.85 -6.53 9.88
CA ARG A 8 5.07 -6.57 8.63
C ARG A 8 4.22 -5.31 8.47
N VAL A 9 3.56 -4.86 9.52
CA VAL A 9 2.76 -3.63 9.50
C VAL A 9 3.64 -2.44 9.15
N SER A 10 4.83 -2.34 9.74
CA SER A 10 5.77 -1.26 9.46
C SER A 10 6.18 -1.26 8.00
N GLU A 11 6.50 -2.43 7.44
CA GLU A 11 6.87 -2.56 6.03
C GLU A 11 5.74 -2.11 5.11
N LEU A 12 4.51 -2.53 5.41
CA LEU A 12 3.34 -2.17 4.61
C LEU A 12 3.06 -0.67 4.66
N ARG A 13 3.22 -0.04 5.82
CA ARG A 13 3.05 1.41 5.97
C ARG A 13 4.10 2.18 5.17
N GLN A 14 5.33 1.69 5.15
CA GLN A 14 6.39 2.31 4.36
C GLN A 14 6.09 2.18 2.86
N GLU A 15 5.58 1.04 2.44
CA GLU A 15 5.20 0.84 1.05
C GLU A 15 4.04 1.77 0.65
N ILE A 16 3.04 1.93 1.52
CA ILE A 16 1.93 2.86 1.28
C ILE A 16 2.46 4.27 1.08
N ALA A 17 3.36 4.73 1.95
CA ALA A 17 3.91 6.07 1.84
C ALA A 17 4.66 6.27 0.52
N SER A 18 5.43 5.27 0.09
CA SER A 18 6.13 5.30 -1.18
C SER A 18 5.17 5.37 -2.36
N LEU A 19 4.12 4.53 -2.34
CA LEU A 19 3.13 4.50 -3.41
C LEU A 19 2.33 5.80 -3.48
N GLN A 20 2.02 6.40 -2.34
CA GLN A 20 1.32 7.68 -2.31
C GLN A 20 2.17 8.80 -2.89
N ARG A 21 3.48 8.81 -2.63
CA ARG A 21 4.39 9.79 -3.24
C ARG A 21 4.46 9.61 -4.75
N ASP A 22 4.52 8.36 -5.22
CA ASP A 22 4.53 8.07 -6.65
C ASP A 22 3.24 8.50 -7.32
N ASN A 23 2.09 8.26 -6.67
CA ASN A 23 0.79 8.69 -7.18
C ASN A 23 0.69 10.22 -7.24
N GLU A 24 1.21 10.92 -6.23
CA GLU A 24 1.22 12.38 -6.23
C GLU A 24 2.05 12.92 -7.38
N SER A 25 3.24 12.34 -7.60
CA SER A 25 4.09 12.71 -8.72
C SER A 25 3.38 12.50 -10.06
N TYR A 26 2.68 11.37 -10.21
CA TYR A 26 1.89 11.06 -11.40
C TYR A 26 0.81 12.12 -11.65
N ARG A 27 0.09 12.50 -10.59
CA ARG A 27 -1.01 13.47 -10.71
C ARG A 27 -0.53 14.86 -11.12
N LEU A 28 0.72 15.21 -10.78
CA LEU A 28 1.27 16.53 -11.10
C LEU A 28 1.82 16.61 -12.52
N GLN A 29 1.94 15.50 -13.23
CA GLN A 29 2.41 15.49 -14.62
C GLN A 29 1.28 15.90 -15.56
N GLU A 30 1.62 16.72 -16.55
CA GLU A 30 0.63 17.17 -17.54
C GLU A 30 0.37 16.11 -18.61
N HIS A 31 1.35 15.27 -18.91
CA HIS A 31 1.24 14.21 -19.91
C HIS A 31 1.61 12.88 -19.31
N HIS A 32 0.80 11.86 -19.63
CA HIS A 32 1.01 10.50 -19.12
C HIS A 32 1.14 9.54 -20.31
N PRO A 33 2.33 8.99 -20.56
CA PRO A 33 2.48 7.92 -21.55
C PRO A 33 1.65 6.71 -21.14
N ALA A 34 1.24 5.90 -22.11
CA ALA A 34 0.42 4.71 -21.83
C ALA A 34 1.09 3.78 -20.82
N SER A 35 2.41 3.65 -20.86
CA SER A 35 3.16 2.83 -19.90
C SER A 35 3.02 3.33 -18.47
N GLU A 36 2.96 4.64 -18.26
CA GLU A 36 2.76 5.21 -16.93
C GLU A 36 1.34 5.00 -16.42
N ALA A 37 0.35 5.02 -17.32
CA ALA A 37 -1.02 4.72 -16.93
C ALA A 37 -1.15 3.29 -16.39
N ASN A 38 -0.50 2.32 -17.04
CA ASN A 38 -0.47 0.94 -16.55
C ASN A 38 0.22 0.84 -15.19
N THR A 39 1.34 1.54 -15.02
CA THR A 39 2.07 1.54 -13.76
C THR A 39 1.21 2.13 -12.64
N ASN A 40 0.47 3.19 -12.93
CA ASN A 40 -0.42 3.80 -11.94
C ASN A 40 -1.54 2.85 -11.53
N GLU A 41 -2.11 2.10 -12.48
CA GLU A 41 -3.12 1.10 -12.17
C GLU A 41 -2.56 -0.02 -11.29
N LEU A 42 -1.34 -0.48 -11.56
CA LEU A 42 -0.69 -1.48 -10.72
C LEU A 42 -0.47 -0.97 -9.30
N ARG A 43 -0.08 0.30 -9.15
CA ARG A 43 0.05 0.91 -7.82
C ARG A 43 -1.27 0.93 -7.07
N ARG A 44 -2.35 1.26 -7.76
CA ARG A 44 -3.69 1.27 -7.16
C ARG A 44 -4.08 -0.11 -6.65
N LEU A 45 -3.87 -1.14 -7.47
CA LEU A 45 -4.17 -2.52 -7.09
C LEU A 45 -3.30 -2.96 -5.91
N ARG A 46 -2.03 -2.55 -5.89
CA ARG A 46 -1.14 -2.88 -4.78
C ARG A 46 -1.61 -2.23 -3.48
N LEU A 47 -2.05 -0.97 -3.54
CA LEU A 47 -2.60 -0.29 -2.35
C LEU A 47 -3.82 -1.01 -1.80
N LEU A 48 -4.71 -1.49 -2.67
CA LEU A 48 -5.87 -2.26 -2.23
C LEU A 48 -5.44 -3.56 -1.55
N ALA A 49 -4.45 -4.25 -2.10
CA ALA A 49 -3.93 -5.48 -1.51
C ALA A 49 -3.30 -5.22 -0.13
N ILE A 50 -2.56 -4.14 0.02
CA ILE A 50 -1.93 -3.78 1.29
C ILE A 50 -3.00 -3.47 2.34
N ARG A 51 -4.03 -2.71 1.97
CA ARG A 51 -5.13 -2.40 2.89
C ARG A 51 -5.83 -3.65 3.37
N GLU A 52 -6.04 -4.62 2.47
CA GLU A 52 -6.65 -5.89 2.83
C GLU A 52 -5.77 -6.69 3.77
N GLU A 53 -4.47 -6.72 3.54
CA GLU A 53 -3.54 -7.42 4.43
C GLU A 53 -3.53 -6.77 5.82
N LEU A 54 -3.51 -5.44 5.89
CA LEU A 54 -3.55 -4.73 7.17
C LEU A 54 -4.84 -5.01 7.92
N ARG A 55 -5.96 -5.10 7.21
CA ARG A 55 -7.25 -5.44 7.82
C ARG A 55 -7.20 -6.82 8.47
N ARG A 56 -6.62 -7.79 7.76
CA ARG A 56 -6.49 -9.16 8.27
C ARG A 56 -5.58 -9.23 9.50
N LEU A 57 -4.48 -8.50 9.48
CA LEU A 57 -3.58 -8.45 10.63
C LEU A 57 -4.27 -7.84 11.85
N ASN A 58 -5.06 -6.79 11.64
CA ASN A 58 -5.81 -6.16 12.71
C ASN A 58 -6.87 -7.12 13.29
N GLU A 59 -7.57 -7.86 12.44
CA GLU A 59 -8.55 -8.85 12.89
C GLU A 59 -7.90 -9.95 13.73
N ARG A 60 -6.72 -10.44 13.32
CA ARG A 60 -6.00 -11.45 14.07
C ARG A 60 -5.62 -10.93 15.46
N GLN A 61 -5.21 -9.69 15.56
CA GLN A 61 -4.87 -9.08 16.83
C GLN A 61 -6.09 -9.01 17.74
N GLN A 62 -7.26 -8.67 17.21
CA GLN A 62 -8.49 -8.60 17.97
C GLN A 62 -8.93 -9.96 18.48
N ARG A 63 -8.70 -11.03 17.72
CA ARG A 63 -9.08 -12.39 18.11
C ARG A 63 -8.25 -12.94 19.26
N ILE A 64 -7.04 -12.46 19.43
CA ILE A 64 -6.13 -12.94 20.47
C ILE A 64 -6.51 -12.35 21.84
N GLN A 65 -7.25 -11.26 21.85
CA GLN A 65 -7.78 -10.69 23.07
C GLN A 65 -9.03 -11.47 23.51
#